data_eaa783b911dd62eb5cdb85258e4de945
#
_entry.id   eaa783b911dd62eb5cdb85258e4de945
#
_cell.length_a   1.000
_cell.length_b   1.000
_cell.length_c   1.000
_cell.angle_alpha   90.00
_cell.angle_beta   90.00
_cell.angle_gamma   90.00
#
_symmetry.space_group_name_H-M   'P 1'
#
loop_
_entity.id
_entity.type
_entity.pdbx_description
1 polymer ?
#
loop_
_entity_poly.entity_id
_entity_poly.type
_entity_poly.pdbx_seq_one_letter_code
_entity_poly.pdbx_strand_id
1 'polypeptide(L)'
;MIRRILMLALVLLAFTMPSEAITYQELKTSPQFKLVHTRSMNGSMERGGLYIYLNTYSVEALRYAPPQYSLRGTYYVVMDTSYQSTIDERQLTVDYDANYSLATLIHSSRIMNPSPSMMALIEASESKSGLAMTEVDVAKYTFDGVTKPMHYVNDTRKFPLNRNNTIMYDIADAMFMSMYQQHFDDIVVQ
;
A
#
# COMPACT_ATOMS: atom_id res chain seq x y z
N MET A 1 41.80 -26.63 9.75
CA MET A 1 41.65 -25.34 9.03
C MET A 1 40.65 -25.43 7.88
N ILE A 2 40.78 -26.36 6.97
CA ILE A 2 39.92 -26.53 5.79
C ILE A 2 38.42 -26.67 6.11
N ARG A 3 38.03 -27.41 7.15
CA ARG A 3 36.63 -27.61 7.59
C ARG A 3 35.94 -26.30 8.04
N ARG A 4 36.70 -25.38 8.66
CA ARG A 4 36.14 -24.07 9.08
C ARG A 4 35.94 -23.12 7.91
N ILE A 5 36.79 -23.19 6.88
CA ILE A 5 36.69 -22.41 5.66
C ILE A 5 35.50 -22.89 4.81
N LEU A 6 35.28 -24.23 4.76
CA LEU A 6 34.11 -24.79 4.05
C LEU A 6 32.78 -24.39 4.70
N MET A 7 32.70 -24.39 6.04
CA MET A 7 31.49 -23.91 6.76
C MET A 7 31.22 -22.43 6.52
N LEU A 8 32.26 -21.59 6.51
CA LEU A 8 32.14 -20.17 6.24
C LEU A 8 31.67 -19.89 4.79
N ALA A 9 32.17 -20.66 3.83
CA ALA A 9 31.76 -20.56 2.43
C ALA A 9 30.30 -21.02 2.22
N LEU A 10 29.85 -22.08 2.94
CA LEU A 10 28.45 -22.53 2.88
C LEU A 10 27.48 -21.52 3.51
N VAL A 11 27.88 -20.84 4.59
CA VAL A 11 27.08 -19.79 5.21
C VAL A 11 26.99 -18.56 4.30
N LEU A 12 28.08 -18.17 3.63
CA LEU A 12 28.08 -17.06 2.67
C LEU A 12 27.23 -17.35 1.43
N LEU A 13 27.20 -18.59 0.94
CA LEU A 13 26.33 -19.01 -0.18
C LEU A 13 24.84 -19.02 0.19
N ALA A 14 24.49 -19.23 1.47
CA ALA A 14 23.10 -19.19 1.93
C ALA A 14 22.53 -17.75 1.98
N PHE A 15 23.39 -16.71 2.00
CA PHE A 15 22.95 -15.31 2.00
C PHE A 15 22.90 -14.64 0.61
N THR A 16 23.33 -15.32 -0.43
CA THR A 16 23.19 -14.86 -1.81
C THR A 16 22.00 -15.54 -2.49
N MET A 17 20.84 -15.61 -1.82
CA MET A 17 19.62 -15.84 -2.59
C MET A 17 19.44 -14.59 -3.46
N PRO A 18 19.44 -14.70 -4.79
CA PRO A 18 19.00 -13.60 -5.62
C PRO A 18 17.59 -13.26 -5.11
N SER A 19 17.33 -12.00 -4.84
CA SER A 19 15.98 -11.50 -4.67
C SER A 19 15.21 -12.02 -5.89
N GLU A 20 14.39 -13.06 -5.71
CA GLU A 20 13.60 -13.58 -6.82
C GLU A 20 12.72 -12.45 -7.30
N ALA A 21 12.95 -12.06 -8.54
CA ALA A 21 12.19 -11.02 -9.18
C ALA A 21 10.74 -11.50 -9.30
N ILE A 22 9.79 -10.69 -8.81
CA ILE A 22 8.37 -11.02 -8.77
C ILE A 22 7.80 -11.21 -10.18
N THR A 23 7.04 -12.27 -10.39
CA THR A 23 6.30 -12.52 -11.62
C THR A 23 4.83 -12.16 -11.48
N TYR A 24 4.15 -11.90 -12.61
CA TYR A 24 2.71 -11.62 -12.58
C TYR A 24 1.89 -12.83 -12.12
N GLN A 25 2.39 -14.04 -12.41
CA GLN A 25 1.74 -15.26 -11.94
C GLN A 25 1.80 -15.39 -10.41
N GLU A 26 2.93 -15.08 -9.80
CA GLU A 26 3.07 -15.09 -8.33
C GLU A 26 2.15 -14.08 -7.67
N LEU A 27 2.04 -12.85 -8.20
CA LEU A 27 1.11 -11.85 -7.70
C LEU A 27 -0.34 -12.33 -7.67
N LYS A 28 -0.73 -13.19 -8.64
CA LYS A 28 -2.10 -13.73 -8.72
C LYS A 28 -2.35 -14.94 -7.83
N THR A 29 -1.34 -15.75 -7.56
CA THR A 29 -1.54 -17.08 -6.96
C THR A 29 -1.02 -17.22 -5.56
N SER A 30 -0.04 -16.42 -5.16
CA SER A 30 0.54 -16.48 -3.83
C SER A 30 -0.34 -15.76 -2.79
N PRO A 31 -0.65 -16.40 -1.65
CA PRO A 31 -1.58 -15.87 -0.65
C PRO A 31 -1.09 -14.60 0.05
N GLN A 32 0.21 -14.30 -0.04
CA GLN A 32 0.79 -13.07 0.51
C GLN A 32 0.38 -11.82 -0.26
N PHE A 33 -0.06 -11.97 -1.54
CA PHE A 33 -0.45 -10.84 -2.36
C PHE A 33 -1.97 -10.71 -2.43
N LYS A 34 -2.48 -9.61 -1.92
CA LYS A 34 -3.90 -9.27 -1.95
C LYS A 34 -4.15 -8.26 -3.06
N LEU A 35 -5.03 -8.58 -4.01
CA LEU A 35 -5.53 -7.61 -4.97
C LEU A 35 -6.37 -6.57 -4.22
N VAL A 36 -5.92 -5.31 -4.19
CA VAL A 36 -6.56 -4.23 -3.44
C VAL A 36 -7.30 -3.25 -4.35
N HIS A 37 -6.87 -3.10 -5.60
CA HIS A 37 -7.54 -2.22 -6.55
C HIS A 37 -7.44 -2.78 -7.97
N THR A 38 -8.48 -2.54 -8.78
CA THR A 38 -8.48 -2.86 -10.21
C THR A 38 -9.20 -1.76 -10.98
N ARG A 39 -8.64 -1.38 -12.12
CA ARG A 39 -9.23 -0.42 -13.03
C ARG A 39 -9.10 -0.90 -14.46
N SER A 40 -10.22 -1.06 -15.16
CA SER A 40 -10.23 -1.34 -16.59
C SER A 40 -9.80 -0.10 -17.37
N MET A 41 -8.88 -0.29 -18.32
CA MET A 41 -8.43 0.72 -19.27
C MET A 41 -9.04 0.40 -20.63
N ASN A 42 -10.26 0.87 -20.86
CA ASN A 42 -10.99 0.69 -22.11
C ASN A 42 -11.07 2.00 -22.87
N GLY A 43 -9.96 2.41 -23.50
CA GLY A 43 -9.93 3.51 -24.46
C GLY A 43 -10.05 3.01 -25.90
N SER A 44 -10.31 3.90 -26.87
CA SER A 44 -10.37 3.54 -28.28
C SER A 44 -9.07 2.93 -28.85
N MET A 45 -7.94 3.11 -28.17
CA MET A 45 -6.63 2.61 -28.54
C MET A 45 -5.98 1.71 -27.48
N GLU A 46 -6.50 1.66 -26.25
CA GLU A 46 -5.92 0.86 -25.16
C GLU A 46 -6.94 -0.15 -24.66
N ARG A 47 -6.52 -1.42 -24.66
CA ARG A 47 -7.24 -2.50 -23.99
C ARG A 47 -6.35 -3.03 -22.89
N GLY A 48 -6.90 -3.24 -21.71
CA GLY A 48 -6.13 -3.81 -20.61
C GLY A 48 -6.62 -3.33 -19.24
N GLY A 49 -5.76 -3.47 -18.23
CA GLY A 49 -6.09 -3.12 -16.86
C GLY A 49 -4.90 -2.62 -16.06
N LEU A 50 -5.22 -1.90 -15.01
CA LEU A 50 -4.36 -1.57 -13.90
C LEU A 50 -4.78 -2.44 -12.72
N TYR A 51 -3.83 -3.17 -12.15
CA TYR A 51 -4.06 -4.01 -10.97
C TYR A 51 -3.06 -3.62 -9.89
N ILE A 52 -3.52 -3.54 -8.64
CA ILE A 52 -2.67 -3.22 -7.52
C ILE A 52 -2.73 -4.33 -6.49
N TYR A 53 -1.57 -4.88 -6.16
CA TYR A 53 -1.41 -5.96 -5.20
C TYR A 53 -0.61 -5.46 -4.00
N LEU A 54 -1.14 -5.64 -2.80
CA LEU A 54 -0.43 -5.43 -1.55
C LEU A 54 0.25 -6.72 -1.11
N ASN A 55 1.55 -6.67 -0.80
CA ASN A 55 2.21 -7.75 -0.08
C ASN A 55 1.85 -7.63 1.41
N THR A 56 0.87 -8.40 1.86
CA THR A 56 0.38 -8.34 3.24
C THR A 56 1.42 -8.78 4.27
N TYR A 57 2.41 -9.60 3.86
CA TYR A 57 3.49 -10.05 4.75
C TYR A 57 4.60 -8.99 4.91
N SER A 58 4.66 -8.00 4.03
CA SER A 58 5.59 -6.88 4.14
C SER A 58 5.08 -5.75 5.03
N VAL A 59 3.80 -5.81 5.46
CA VAL A 59 3.22 -4.74 6.28
C VAL A 59 3.79 -4.80 7.69
N GLU A 60 4.42 -3.72 8.10
CA GLU A 60 5.03 -3.57 9.44
C GLU A 60 4.56 -2.29 10.12
N ALA A 61 4.41 -2.35 11.44
CA ALA A 61 4.09 -1.17 12.25
C ALA A 61 5.38 -0.43 12.64
N LEU A 62 5.54 0.79 12.14
CA LEU A 62 6.62 1.69 12.54
C LEU A 62 6.27 2.46 13.83
N ARG A 63 4.99 2.71 14.04
CA ARG A 63 4.46 3.38 15.24
C ARG A 63 3.09 2.82 15.60
N TYR A 64 2.94 2.50 16.88
CA TYR A 64 1.65 2.19 17.50
C TYR A 64 1.48 3.06 18.73
N ALA A 65 0.77 4.16 18.60
CA ALA A 65 0.49 5.11 19.69
C ALA A 65 -0.89 5.74 19.47
N PRO A 66 -1.99 4.97 19.70
CA PRO A 66 -3.34 5.51 19.47
C PRO A 66 -3.54 6.91 20.07
N PRO A 67 -4.15 7.84 19.34
CA PRO A 67 -4.85 7.67 18.06
C PRO A 67 -3.95 7.71 16.82
N GLN A 68 -2.63 7.72 16.97
CA GLN A 68 -1.69 7.84 15.86
C GLN A 68 -0.96 6.52 15.59
N TYR A 69 -0.85 6.17 14.30
CA TYR A 69 -0.19 4.98 13.83
C TYR A 69 0.71 5.31 12.64
N SER A 70 1.70 4.46 12.37
CA SER A 70 2.47 4.52 11.13
C SER A 70 2.77 3.12 10.66
N LEU A 71 2.48 2.83 9.41
CA LEU A 71 2.72 1.54 8.77
C LEU A 71 3.61 1.71 7.55
N ARG A 72 4.38 0.67 7.25
CA ARG A 72 5.13 0.53 6.01
C ARG A 72 4.74 -0.78 5.35
N GLY A 73 4.68 -0.80 4.02
CA GLY A 73 4.40 -2.00 3.25
C GLY A 73 4.85 -1.87 1.81
N THR A 74 5.01 -3.02 1.15
CA THR A 74 5.34 -3.09 -0.27
C THR A 74 4.09 -3.42 -1.07
N TYR A 75 3.89 -2.72 -2.19
CA TYR A 75 2.82 -3.00 -3.12
C TYR A 75 3.33 -2.99 -4.56
N TYR A 76 2.56 -3.59 -5.43
CA TYR A 76 2.90 -3.79 -6.84
C TYR A 76 1.83 -3.19 -7.74
N VAL A 77 2.26 -2.34 -8.66
CA VAL A 77 1.40 -1.77 -9.70
C VAL A 77 1.63 -2.55 -10.98
N VAL A 78 0.63 -3.29 -11.41
CA VAL A 78 0.66 -4.07 -12.64
C VAL A 78 -0.08 -3.31 -13.74
N MET A 79 0.67 -2.93 -14.76
CA MET A 79 0.14 -2.36 -16.00
C MET A 79 0.07 -3.48 -17.05
N ASP A 80 -1.14 -3.92 -17.36
CA ASP A 80 -1.41 -4.94 -18.38
C ASP A 80 -2.21 -4.31 -19.53
N THR A 81 -1.50 -3.72 -20.47
CA THR A 81 -2.11 -3.05 -21.63
C THR A 81 -1.50 -3.56 -22.92
N SER A 82 -2.15 -3.25 -24.05
CA SER A 82 -1.64 -3.62 -25.38
C SER A 82 -0.25 -3.04 -25.70
N TYR A 83 0.17 -2.00 -24.99
CA TYR A 83 1.46 -1.32 -25.20
C TYR A 83 2.47 -1.55 -24.09
N GLN A 84 2.01 -1.90 -22.89
CA GLN A 84 2.87 -2.02 -21.73
C GLN A 84 2.41 -3.19 -20.84
N SER A 85 3.36 -4.10 -20.57
CA SER A 85 3.19 -5.20 -19.63
C SER A 85 4.33 -5.13 -18.61
N THR A 86 4.06 -4.45 -17.47
CA THR A 86 5.08 -4.20 -16.44
C THR A 86 4.50 -4.35 -15.04
N ILE A 87 5.40 -4.65 -14.11
CA ILE A 87 5.17 -4.68 -12.67
C ILE A 87 6.11 -3.65 -12.05
N ASP A 88 5.56 -2.65 -11.41
CA ASP A 88 6.32 -1.64 -10.65
C ASP A 88 6.18 -1.98 -9.17
N GLU A 89 7.31 -2.29 -8.51
CA GLU A 89 7.39 -2.52 -7.07
C GLU A 89 7.63 -1.20 -6.36
N ARG A 90 6.82 -0.93 -5.35
CA ARG A 90 6.86 0.30 -4.58
C ARG A 90 6.74 0.05 -3.09
N GLN A 91 7.40 0.88 -2.30
CA GLN A 91 7.25 0.90 -0.86
C GLN A 91 6.45 2.13 -0.45
N LEU A 92 5.42 1.90 0.34
CA LEU A 92 4.54 2.93 0.89
C LEU A 92 4.73 3.00 2.40
N THR A 93 4.92 4.22 2.92
CA THR A 93 4.79 4.50 4.34
C THR A 93 3.59 5.42 4.54
N VAL A 94 2.67 5.02 5.42
CA VAL A 94 1.46 5.78 5.73
C VAL A 94 1.41 6.10 7.21
N ASP A 95 1.21 7.38 7.53
CA ASP A 95 0.85 7.83 8.88
C ASP A 95 -0.66 7.99 8.95
N TYR A 96 -1.25 7.50 10.04
CA TYR A 96 -2.69 7.53 10.32
C TYR A 96 -2.94 8.32 11.61
N ASP A 97 -3.91 9.22 11.57
CA ASP A 97 -4.44 9.93 12.74
C ASP A 97 -5.94 9.62 12.88
N ALA A 98 -6.28 8.72 13.80
CA ALA A 98 -7.64 8.23 13.99
C ALA A 98 -8.61 9.30 14.54
N ASN A 99 -8.11 10.47 14.97
CA ASN A 99 -8.98 11.62 15.25
C ASN A 99 -9.75 12.08 13.99
N TYR A 100 -9.27 11.70 12.81
CA TYR A 100 -9.87 12.01 11.51
C TYR A 100 -10.43 10.78 10.80
N SER A 101 -10.54 9.61 11.44
CA SER A 101 -11.30 8.48 10.90
C SER A 101 -12.76 8.87 10.69
N LEU A 102 -13.42 8.25 9.73
CA LEU A 102 -14.82 8.59 9.42
C LEU A 102 -15.73 8.36 10.62
N ALA A 103 -15.55 7.25 11.34
CA ALA A 103 -16.33 6.95 12.54
C ALA A 103 -16.13 7.98 13.66
N THR A 104 -14.87 8.43 13.88
CA THR A 104 -14.58 9.50 14.88
C THR A 104 -15.22 10.82 14.48
N LEU A 105 -15.12 11.22 13.20
CA LEU A 105 -15.73 12.46 12.71
C LEU A 105 -17.26 12.43 12.85
N ILE A 106 -17.88 11.30 12.49
CA ILE A 106 -19.34 11.12 12.66
C ILE A 106 -19.72 11.14 14.13
N HIS A 107 -18.97 10.45 15.01
CA HIS A 107 -19.22 10.45 16.46
C HIS A 107 -19.14 11.85 17.03
N SER A 108 -18.07 12.59 16.76
CA SER A 108 -17.86 13.98 17.21
C SER A 108 -18.95 14.91 16.70
N SER A 109 -19.35 14.77 15.45
CA SER A 109 -20.43 15.54 14.82
C SER A 109 -21.77 15.31 15.53
N ARG A 110 -22.07 14.07 15.95
CA ARG A 110 -23.29 13.71 16.69
C ARG A 110 -23.30 14.21 18.13
N ILE A 111 -22.14 14.32 18.76
CA ILE A 111 -22.03 14.94 20.09
C ILE A 111 -22.41 16.43 20.02
N MET A 112 -21.92 17.13 18.98
CA MET A 112 -22.21 18.55 18.76
C MET A 112 -23.62 18.81 18.26
N ASN A 113 -24.13 17.92 17.40
CA ASN A 113 -25.48 17.98 16.83
C ASN A 113 -26.04 16.55 16.74
N PRO A 114 -27.00 16.14 17.59
CA PRO A 114 -27.57 14.80 17.60
C PRO A 114 -28.19 14.35 16.26
N SER A 115 -28.53 15.29 15.40
CA SER A 115 -29.10 15.04 14.07
C SER A 115 -28.38 15.84 12.99
N PRO A 116 -27.10 15.54 12.72
CA PRO A 116 -26.36 16.27 11.70
C PRO A 116 -26.97 16.05 10.32
N SER A 117 -26.96 17.08 9.49
CA SER A 117 -27.41 16.94 8.10
C SER A 117 -26.45 16.01 7.34
N MET A 118 -26.96 15.33 6.30
CA MET A 118 -26.12 14.52 5.41
C MET A 118 -24.98 15.35 4.81
N MET A 119 -25.23 16.61 4.50
CA MET A 119 -24.21 17.52 3.97
C MET A 119 -23.07 17.78 4.95
N ALA A 120 -23.37 17.98 6.25
CA ALA A 120 -22.34 18.16 7.27
C ALA A 120 -21.49 16.90 7.45
N LEU A 121 -22.05 15.70 7.28
CA LEU A 121 -21.32 14.44 7.34
C LEU A 121 -20.41 14.29 6.10
N ILE A 122 -20.88 14.69 4.92
CA ILE A 122 -20.08 14.69 3.67
C ILE A 122 -18.91 15.66 3.82
N GLU A 123 -19.15 16.90 4.21
CA GLU A 123 -18.09 17.89 4.44
C GLU A 123 -17.04 17.42 5.44
N ALA A 124 -17.47 16.83 6.56
CA ALA A 124 -16.55 16.26 7.55
C ALA A 124 -15.70 15.12 6.95
N SER A 125 -16.28 14.28 6.10
CA SER A 125 -15.57 13.18 5.45
C SER A 125 -14.57 13.63 4.38
N GLU A 126 -14.83 14.75 3.71
CA GLU A 126 -13.98 15.32 2.65
C GLU A 126 -12.87 16.22 3.18
N SER A 127 -13.06 16.86 4.33
CA SER A 127 -12.19 17.91 4.84
C SER A 127 -10.76 17.45 5.16
N LYS A 128 -10.61 16.26 5.75
CA LYS A 128 -9.31 15.71 6.14
C LYS A 128 -9.42 14.20 6.35
N SER A 129 -8.54 13.44 5.74
CA SER A 129 -8.55 11.97 5.88
C SER A 129 -7.82 11.47 7.15
N GLY A 130 -6.94 12.31 7.73
CA GLY A 130 -6.02 11.86 8.78
C GLY A 130 -4.87 11.01 8.27
N LEU A 131 -4.72 10.88 6.96
CA LEU A 131 -3.67 10.08 6.34
C LEU A 131 -2.63 10.98 5.68
N ALA A 132 -1.35 10.60 5.85
CA ALA A 132 -0.24 11.17 5.10
C ALA A 132 0.68 10.05 4.63
N MET A 133 1.20 10.14 3.42
CA MET A 133 1.99 9.09 2.82
C MET A 133 3.33 9.57 2.29
N THR A 134 4.28 8.64 2.22
CA THR A 134 5.53 8.75 1.48
C THR A 134 5.68 7.50 0.64
N GLU A 135 6.02 7.67 -0.63
CA GLU A 135 6.16 6.58 -1.60
C GLU A 135 7.59 6.56 -2.15
N VAL A 136 8.15 5.36 -2.30
CA VAL A 136 9.47 5.13 -2.88
C VAL A 136 9.36 4.03 -3.93
N ASP A 137 9.86 4.32 -5.13
CA ASP A 137 10.03 3.32 -6.17
C ASP A 137 11.18 2.36 -5.80
N VAL A 138 10.93 1.05 -5.88
CA VAL A 138 11.90 0.01 -5.50
C VAL A 138 12.47 -0.65 -6.74
N ALA A 139 11.63 -1.21 -7.60
CA ALA A 139 12.06 -1.92 -8.79
C ALA A 139 10.96 -1.95 -9.87
N LYS A 140 11.35 -2.32 -11.07
CA LYS A 140 10.43 -2.53 -12.19
C LYS A 140 10.76 -3.85 -12.88
N TYR A 141 9.74 -4.62 -13.23
CA TYR A 141 9.88 -5.94 -13.84
C TYR A 141 8.99 -6.09 -15.08
N THR A 142 9.35 -7.06 -15.92
CA THR A 142 8.45 -7.65 -16.90
C THR A 142 7.52 -8.65 -16.21
N PHE A 143 6.53 -9.20 -16.90
CA PHE A 143 5.61 -10.20 -16.33
C PHE A 143 6.25 -11.54 -15.97
N ASP A 144 7.37 -11.86 -16.59
CA ASP A 144 8.22 -13.02 -16.33
C ASP A 144 9.32 -12.77 -15.31
N GLY A 145 9.30 -11.59 -14.66
CA GLY A 145 10.20 -11.27 -13.55
C GLY A 145 11.56 -10.69 -13.98
N VAL A 146 11.78 -10.34 -15.24
CA VAL A 146 13.04 -9.71 -15.66
C VAL A 146 13.05 -8.24 -15.23
N THR A 147 14.09 -7.83 -14.49
CA THR A 147 14.28 -6.44 -14.05
C THR A 147 14.43 -5.49 -15.22
N LYS A 148 13.73 -4.38 -15.18
CA LYS A 148 13.83 -3.28 -16.15
C LYS A 148 14.56 -2.07 -15.57
N PRO A 149 15.24 -1.27 -16.40
CA PRO A 149 15.77 0.03 -15.99
C PRO A 149 14.64 0.93 -15.48
N MET A 150 14.88 1.63 -14.40
CA MET A 150 13.93 2.54 -13.78
C MET A 150 14.62 3.86 -13.41
N HIS A 151 13.93 4.97 -13.63
CA HIS A 151 14.32 6.25 -13.07
C HIS A 151 13.64 6.38 -11.71
N TYR A 152 14.42 6.18 -10.65
CA TYR A 152 13.93 6.26 -9.28
C TYR A 152 13.55 7.70 -8.93
N VAL A 153 12.30 7.90 -8.53
CA VAL A 153 11.86 9.14 -7.91
C VAL A 153 11.78 8.89 -6.41
N ASN A 154 12.85 9.23 -5.70
CA ASN A 154 12.87 9.17 -4.24
C ASN A 154 12.35 10.50 -3.66
N ASP A 155 11.04 10.70 -3.73
CA ASP A 155 10.43 11.84 -3.06
C ASP A 155 10.08 11.45 -1.62
N THR A 156 10.91 11.88 -0.69
CA THR A 156 10.73 11.62 0.75
C THR A 156 9.75 12.58 1.42
N ARG A 157 9.13 13.49 0.65
CA ARG A 157 8.13 14.40 1.20
C ARG A 157 6.86 13.65 1.57
N LYS A 158 6.27 14.03 2.68
CA LYS A 158 4.95 13.53 3.07
C LYS A 158 3.86 14.30 2.33
N PHE A 159 2.98 13.54 1.71
CA PHE A 159 1.80 14.08 1.03
C PHE A 159 0.54 13.71 1.83
N PRO A 160 -0.38 14.68 2.06
CA PRO A 160 -1.67 14.35 2.60
C PRO A 160 -2.42 13.46 1.60
N LEU A 161 -3.00 12.39 2.11
CA LEU A 161 -3.82 11.49 1.31
C LEU A 161 -5.29 11.90 1.46
N ASN A 162 -5.95 12.17 0.34
CA ASN A 162 -7.38 12.47 0.32
C ASN A 162 -8.18 11.18 0.10
N ARG A 163 -9.35 11.04 0.73
CA ARG A 163 -10.29 9.93 0.49
C ARG A 163 -10.73 9.80 -0.96
N ASN A 164 -10.75 10.92 -1.69
CA ASN A 164 -11.07 10.92 -3.14
C ASN A 164 -9.98 10.29 -4.01
N ASN A 165 -8.76 10.10 -3.49
CA ASN A 165 -7.74 9.29 -4.14
C ASN A 165 -7.97 7.82 -3.79
N THR A 166 -8.95 7.21 -4.45
CA THR A 166 -9.43 5.86 -4.13
C THR A 166 -8.32 4.82 -4.15
N ILE A 167 -7.40 4.88 -5.13
CA ILE A 167 -6.31 3.92 -5.27
C ILE A 167 -5.40 3.91 -4.03
N MET A 168 -4.87 5.07 -3.67
CA MET A 168 -3.93 5.15 -2.54
C MET A 168 -4.64 4.95 -1.21
N TYR A 169 -5.91 5.36 -1.13
CA TYR A 169 -6.73 5.12 0.05
C TYR A 169 -7.02 3.63 0.24
N ASP A 170 -7.36 2.89 -0.82
CA ASP A 170 -7.59 1.45 -0.79
C ASP A 170 -6.34 0.68 -0.32
N ILE A 171 -5.14 1.11 -0.79
CA ILE A 171 -3.88 0.51 -0.34
C ILE A 171 -3.65 0.79 1.15
N ALA A 172 -3.81 2.05 1.59
CA ALA A 172 -3.62 2.44 2.99
C ALA A 172 -4.59 1.69 3.91
N ASP A 173 -5.86 1.59 3.55
CA ASP A 173 -6.86 0.86 4.32
C ASP A 173 -6.56 -0.65 4.36
N ALA A 174 -6.14 -1.24 3.23
CA ALA A 174 -5.73 -2.64 3.18
C ALA A 174 -4.49 -2.93 4.04
N MET A 175 -3.53 -2.00 4.13
CA MET A 175 -2.40 -2.10 5.05
C MET A 175 -2.88 -2.08 6.51
N PHE A 176 -3.78 -1.16 6.85
CA PHE A 176 -4.32 -1.04 8.20
C PHE A 176 -5.10 -2.31 8.60
N MET A 177 -5.96 -2.79 7.70
CA MET A 177 -6.71 -4.04 7.88
C MET A 177 -5.78 -5.26 8.03
N SER A 178 -4.68 -5.32 7.28
CA SER A 178 -3.71 -6.43 7.37
C SER A 178 -3.02 -6.45 8.73
N MET A 179 -2.73 -5.29 9.30
CA MET A 179 -2.02 -5.17 10.58
C MET A 179 -2.94 -5.30 11.79
N TYR A 180 -4.13 -4.67 11.75
CA TYR A 180 -5.00 -4.52 12.93
C TYR A 180 -6.34 -5.25 12.82
N GLN A 181 -6.62 -5.93 11.70
CA GLN A 181 -7.87 -6.66 11.42
C GLN A 181 -9.12 -5.75 11.53
N GLN A 182 -8.96 -4.46 11.23
CA GLN A 182 -9.98 -3.42 11.29
C GLN A 182 -9.72 -2.39 10.20
N HIS A 183 -10.78 -1.83 9.60
CA HIS A 183 -10.66 -0.69 8.71
C HIS A 183 -10.30 0.58 9.49
N PHE A 184 -9.48 1.43 8.87
CA PHE A 184 -9.08 2.68 9.52
C PHE A 184 -10.28 3.59 9.82
N ASP A 185 -11.22 3.68 8.90
CA ASP A 185 -12.40 4.52 9.05
C ASP A 185 -13.44 4.01 10.07
N ASP A 186 -13.29 2.78 10.56
CA ASP A 186 -14.16 2.21 11.61
C ASP A 186 -13.68 2.53 13.04
N ILE A 187 -12.52 3.15 13.21
CA ILE A 187 -11.98 3.51 14.51
C ILE A 187 -12.76 4.69 15.09
N VAL A 188 -13.20 4.56 16.35
CA VAL A 188 -13.78 5.66 17.13
C VAL A 188 -12.80 6.05 18.22
N VAL A 189 -12.32 7.29 18.21
CA VAL A 189 -11.55 7.89 19.29
C VAL A 189 -12.56 8.56 20.24
N GLN A 190 -12.53 8.14 21.51
CA GLN A 190 -13.38 8.67 22.59
C GLN A 190 -12.80 9.92 23.22
#